data_21dce7f9188ae795cf78cdd47935072a
#
_entry.id   21dce7f9188ae795cf78cdd47935072a
#
_cell.length_a   1.000
_cell.length_b   1.000
_cell.length_c   1.000
_cell.angle_alpha   90.00
_cell.angle_beta   90.00
_cell.angle_gamma   90.00
#
_symmetry.space_group_name_H-M   'P 1'
#
loop_
_entity.id
_entity.type
_entity.pdbx_description
1 polymer ?
#
loop_
_entity_poly.entity_id
_entity_poly.type
_entity_poly.pdbx_seq_one_letter_code
_entity_poly.pdbx_strand_id
1 'polypeptide(L)'
;YLNFSGRYFATFISRLNPLIYHSLEAYKIYTIILLCVFLFAMYYLVSTLSSKTLNKREKIALTALLFIVYIIQCPSISQSFYWFSGYAAYTFPSILLIWLFGSLLKSTQILRTILNILLVICIAGSNEISTVILFCTLAFINIEWRLQHNKKWNRSFLLLWVVAAICTLIVV
;
A
#
# COMPACT_ATOMS: atom_id res chain seq x y z
N TYR A 1 -2.89 14.65 19.72
CA TYR A 1 -2.28 13.55 18.96
C TYR A 1 -2.02 13.93 17.50
N LEU A 2 -2.95 14.62 16.82
CA LEU A 2 -2.76 15.12 15.45
C LEU A 2 -1.59 16.12 15.36
N ASN A 3 -1.36 16.92 16.39
CA ASN A 3 -0.30 17.92 16.43
C ASN A 3 1.10 17.35 16.73
N PHE A 4 1.23 16.05 17.05
CA PHE A 4 2.51 15.49 17.52
C PHE A 4 3.26 14.65 16.49
N SER A 5 2.60 14.05 15.50
CA SER A 5 3.27 13.14 14.56
C SER A 5 2.81 13.23 13.11
N GLY A 6 1.74 13.96 12.82
CA GLY A 6 1.14 14.00 11.47
C GLY A 6 0.66 12.64 10.92
N ARG A 7 0.91 11.55 11.63
CA ARG A 7 0.64 10.15 11.21
C ARG A 7 -0.77 9.72 11.59
N TYR A 8 -1.77 10.44 11.11
CA TYR A 8 -3.16 10.22 11.50
C TYR A 8 -3.66 8.80 11.21
N PHE A 9 -3.24 8.21 10.07
CA PHE A 9 -3.69 6.89 9.70
C PHE A 9 -2.98 5.78 10.50
N ALA A 10 -1.66 5.86 10.69
CA ALA A 10 -0.94 4.94 11.55
C ALA A 10 -1.46 4.99 13.00
N THR A 11 -1.79 6.19 13.50
CA THR A 11 -2.40 6.37 14.81
C THR A 11 -3.79 5.74 14.90
N PHE A 12 -4.60 5.90 13.84
CA PHE A 12 -5.92 5.24 13.76
C PHE A 12 -5.78 3.72 13.81
N ILE A 13 -4.91 3.13 12.99
CA ILE A 13 -4.65 1.68 12.99
C ILE A 13 -4.12 1.23 14.36
N SER A 14 -3.25 1.99 15.00
CA SER A 14 -2.70 1.65 16.32
C SER A 14 -3.78 1.55 17.40
N ARG A 15 -4.88 2.27 17.28
CA ARG A 15 -6.03 2.15 18.19
C ARG A 15 -6.85 0.88 18.01
N LEU A 16 -6.74 0.23 16.85
CA LEU A 16 -7.38 -1.06 16.58
C LEU A 16 -6.58 -2.25 17.12
N ASN A 17 -5.51 -2.01 17.90
CA ASN A 17 -4.67 -3.05 18.46
C ASN A 17 -5.48 -3.94 19.43
N PRO A 18 -5.61 -5.26 19.17
CA PRO A 18 -6.36 -6.17 20.03
C PRO A 18 -5.80 -6.29 21.46
N LEU A 19 -4.52 -5.95 21.67
CA LEU A 19 -3.91 -5.95 23.01
C LEU A 19 -4.48 -4.86 23.92
N ILE A 20 -5.05 -3.79 23.37
CA ILE A 20 -5.76 -2.76 24.16
C ILE A 20 -6.97 -3.40 24.88
N TYR A 21 -7.57 -4.43 24.29
CA TYR A 21 -8.69 -5.18 24.82
C TYR A 21 -8.25 -6.46 25.56
N HIS A 22 -6.96 -6.57 25.91
CA HIS A 22 -6.37 -7.71 26.63
C HIS A 22 -6.56 -9.08 25.95
N SER A 23 -6.72 -9.11 24.63
CA SER A 23 -6.94 -10.35 23.87
C SER A 23 -5.68 -10.77 23.10
N LEU A 24 -4.91 -11.70 23.65
CA LEU A 24 -3.75 -12.31 22.99
C LEU A 24 -4.15 -13.17 21.78
N GLU A 25 -5.29 -13.85 21.86
CA GLU A 25 -5.77 -14.69 20.76
C GLU A 25 -6.18 -13.83 19.55
N ALA A 26 -6.92 -12.77 19.79
CA ALA A 26 -7.27 -11.81 18.73
C ALA A 26 -6.02 -11.20 18.09
N TYR A 27 -4.96 -10.96 18.86
CA TYR A 27 -3.69 -10.47 18.32
C TYR A 27 -3.01 -11.48 17.40
N LYS A 28 -2.98 -12.76 17.75
CA LYS A 28 -2.45 -13.83 16.89
C LYS A 28 -3.22 -13.94 15.59
N ILE A 29 -4.57 -13.95 15.66
CA ILE A 29 -5.45 -14.00 14.49
C ILE A 29 -5.21 -12.78 13.59
N TYR A 30 -5.10 -11.61 14.18
CA TYR A 30 -4.83 -10.38 13.46
C TYR A 30 -3.52 -10.47 12.64
N THR A 31 -2.43 -10.98 13.23
CA THR A 31 -1.16 -11.18 12.53
C THR A 31 -1.29 -12.12 11.33
N ILE A 32 -2.05 -13.22 11.49
CA ILE A 32 -2.32 -14.16 10.39
C ILE A 32 -3.11 -13.48 9.26
N ILE A 33 -4.15 -12.73 9.61
CA ILE A 33 -4.94 -11.97 8.63
C ILE A 33 -4.05 -11.02 7.84
N LEU A 34 -3.14 -10.34 8.53
CA LEU A 34 -2.19 -9.43 7.91
C LEU A 34 -1.28 -10.09 6.88
N LEU A 35 -0.70 -11.24 7.23
CA LEU A 35 0.11 -12.02 6.31
C LEU A 35 -0.71 -12.43 5.08
N CYS A 36 -1.94 -12.87 5.28
CA CYS A 36 -2.85 -13.20 4.18
C CYS A 36 -3.15 -12.00 3.28
N VAL A 37 -3.42 -10.83 3.86
CA VAL A 37 -3.69 -9.59 3.10
C VAL A 37 -2.44 -9.15 2.32
N PHE A 38 -1.24 -9.30 2.91
CA PHE A 38 0.01 -9.00 2.23
C PHE A 38 0.25 -9.93 1.03
N LEU A 39 0.10 -11.24 1.23
CA LEU A 39 0.18 -12.22 0.14
C LEU A 39 -0.84 -11.95 -0.96
N PHE A 40 -2.07 -11.60 -0.57
CA PHE A 40 -3.12 -11.26 -1.54
C PHE A 40 -2.78 -9.99 -2.33
N ALA A 41 -2.23 -8.95 -1.69
CA ALA A 41 -1.78 -7.73 -2.37
C ALA A 41 -0.66 -8.04 -3.37
N MET A 42 0.33 -8.86 -2.99
CA MET A 42 1.39 -9.31 -3.89
C MET A 42 0.83 -10.12 -5.07
N TYR A 43 -0.07 -11.07 -4.81
CA TYR A 43 -0.72 -11.85 -5.86
C TYR A 43 -1.52 -10.96 -6.82
N TYR A 44 -2.24 -9.98 -6.29
CA TYR A 44 -2.97 -9.01 -7.09
C TYR A 44 -2.05 -8.22 -8.03
N LEU A 45 -0.91 -7.76 -7.52
CA LEU A 45 0.10 -7.05 -8.32
C LEU A 45 0.68 -7.95 -9.41
N VAL A 46 1.16 -9.15 -9.06
CA VAL A 46 1.70 -10.14 -10.00
C VAL A 46 0.66 -10.48 -11.07
N SER A 47 -0.58 -10.72 -10.66
CA SER A 47 -1.68 -11.04 -11.58
C SER A 47 -2.01 -9.89 -12.53
N THR A 48 -1.83 -8.65 -12.10
CA THR A 48 -2.06 -7.47 -12.94
C THR A 48 -0.94 -7.27 -13.95
N LEU A 49 0.32 -7.38 -13.51
CA LEU A 49 1.49 -7.23 -14.38
C LEU A 49 1.60 -8.36 -15.42
N SER A 50 1.31 -9.59 -15.03
CA SER A 50 1.48 -10.78 -15.87
C SER A 50 0.16 -11.32 -16.43
N SER A 51 -0.85 -10.46 -16.61
CA SER A 51 -2.21 -10.88 -16.98
C SER A 51 -2.27 -11.74 -18.25
N LYS A 52 -1.37 -11.51 -19.21
CA LYS A 52 -1.35 -12.18 -20.53
C LYS A 52 -0.25 -13.22 -20.68
N THR A 53 0.72 -13.29 -19.78
CA THR A 53 1.95 -14.07 -19.97
C THR A 53 2.04 -15.31 -19.10
N LEU A 54 1.48 -15.29 -17.89
CA LEU A 54 1.62 -16.35 -16.91
C LEU A 54 0.30 -17.07 -16.61
N ASN A 55 0.37 -18.39 -16.44
CA ASN A 55 -0.72 -19.21 -15.95
C ASN A 55 -0.98 -19.00 -14.45
N LYS A 56 -2.15 -19.43 -13.94
CA LYS A 56 -2.51 -19.28 -12.53
C LYS A 56 -1.47 -19.89 -11.57
N ARG A 57 -0.93 -21.07 -11.90
CA ARG A 57 0.10 -21.75 -11.09
C ARG A 57 1.40 -20.96 -11.05
N GLU A 58 1.85 -20.43 -12.17
CA GLU A 58 3.05 -19.59 -12.27
C GLU A 58 2.91 -18.30 -11.49
N LYS A 59 1.73 -17.65 -11.53
CA LYS A 59 1.45 -16.47 -10.72
C LYS A 59 1.55 -16.74 -9.22
N ILE A 60 1.01 -17.87 -8.77
CA ILE A 60 1.11 -18.29 -7.37
C ILE A 60 2.57 -18.57 -6.99
N ALA A 61 3.30 -19.30 -7.84
CA ALA A 61 4.72 -19.60 -7.61
C ALA A 61 5.58 -18.32 -7.54
N LEU A 62 5.37 -17.39 -8.48
CA LEU A 62 6.06 -16.10 -8.49
C LEU A 62 5.72 -15.26 -7.25
N THR A 63 4.45 -15.25 -6.83
CA THR A 63 4.03 -14.55 -5.60
C THR A 63 4.72 -15.14 -4.38
N ALA A 64 4.76 -16.47 -4.26
CA ALA A 64 5.43 -17.16 -3.17
C ALA A 64 6.94 -16.86 -3.17
N LEU A 65 7.58 -16.87 -4.33
CA LEU A 65 9.00 -16.53 -4.46
C LEU A 65 9.28 -15.09 -3.99
N LEU A 66 8.49 -14.13 -4.46
CA LEU A 66 8.63 -12.72 -4.06
C LEU A 66 8.41 -12.54 -2.55
N PHE A 67 7.46 -13.27 -1.97
CA PHE A 67 7.21 -13.22 -0.54
C PHE A 67 8.37 -13.83 0.26
N ILE A 68 8.95 -14.93 -0.19
CA ILE A 68 10.14 -15.53 0.43
C ILE A 68 11.32 -14.56 0.39
N VAL A 69 11.57 -13.93 -0.77
CA VAL A 69 12.64 -12.92 -0.93
C VAL A 69 12.40 -11.75 0.04
N TYR A 70 11.15 -11.27 0.15
CA TYR A 70 10.80 -10.21 1.09
C TYR A 70 11.11 -10.61 2.54
N ILE A 71 10.73 -11.82 2.96
CA ILE A 71 11.00 -12.32 4.32
C ILE A 71 12.49 -12.45 4.60
N ILE A 72 13.29 -12.95 3.63
CA ILE A 72 14.75 -13.09 3.77
C ILE A 72 15.43 -11.72 3.91
N GLN A 73 14.96 -10.72 3.18
CA GLN A 73 15.52 -9.37 3.23
C GLN A 73 14.99 -8.53 4.39
N CYS A 74 13.98 -8.99 5.09
CA CYS A 74 13.40 -8.26 6.21
C CYS A 74 14.37 -8.27 7.41
N PRO A 75 14.87 -7.10 7.87
CA PRO A 75 15.85 -7.03 8.95
C PRO A 75 15.36 -7.64 10.26
N SER A 76 14.05 -7.54 10.53
CA SER A 76 13.40 -8.10 11.70
C SER A 76 11.94 -8.44 11.38
N ILE A 77 11.68 -9.73 11.22
CA ILE A 77 10.31 -10.25 11.01
C ILE A 77 9.41 -9.90 12.20
N SER A 78 9.96 -9.96 13.42
CA SER A 78 9.21 -9.65 14.63
C SER A 78 8.74 -8.19 14.66
N GLN A 79 9.58 -7.26 14.25
CA GLN A 79 9.21 -5.84 14.19
C GLN A 79 8.24 -5.53 13.04
N SER A 80 8.35 -6.21 11.92
CA SER A 80 7.54 -5.96 10.75
C SER A 80 6.11 -6.53 10.86
N PHE A 81 5.93 -7.66 11.54
CA PHE A 81 4.65 -8.37 11.58
C PHE A 81 4.06 -8.54 12.98
N TYR A 82 4.91 -8.63 14.03
CA TYR A 82 4.44 -8.85 15.38
C TYR A 82 4.45 -7.58 16.24
N TRP A 83 5.29 -6.59 15.94
CA TRP A 83 5.24 -5.31 16.65
C TRP A 83 4.20 -4.40 16.01
N PHE A 84 3.06 -4.24 16.69
CA PHE A 84 1.88 -3.58 16.13
C PHE A 84 2.14 -2.14 15.64
N SER A 85 2.90 -1.34 16.38
CA SER A 85 3.22 0.02 15.98
C SER A 85 4.12 0.08 14.74
N GLY A 86 5.10 -0.83 14.65
CA GLY A 86 5.96 -0.97 13.47
C GLY A 86 5.15 -1.44 12.26
N TYR A 87 4.28 -2.41 12.46
CA TYR A 87 3.36 -2.87 11.44
C TYR A 87 2.45 -1.74 10.91
N ALA A 88 1.79 -1.00 11.80
CA ALA A 88 0.87 0.08 11.43
C ALA A 88 1.58 1.22 10.67
N ALA A 89 2.84 1.49 11.03
CA ALA A 89 3.63 2.55 10.41
C ALA A 89 4.29 2.15 9.08
N TYR A 90 4.70 0.89 8.90
CA TYR A 90 5.54 0.50 7.76
C TYR A 90 4.93 -0.61 6.90
N THR A 91 4.53 -1.73 7.48
CA THR A 91 4.06 -2.89 6.71
C THR A 91 2.69 -2.63 6.08
N PHE A 92 1.76 -2.05 6.84
CA PHE A 92 0.42 -1.77 6.34
C PHE A 92 0.41 -0.76 5.18
N PRO A 93 1.12 0.38 5.26
CA PRO A 93 1.25 1.30 4.11
C PRO A 93 1.91 0.65 2.91
N SER A 94 2.87 -0.24 3.10
CA SER A 94 3.50 -0.98 1.99
C SER A 94 2.49 -1.89 1.27
N ILE A 95 1.59 -2.54 2.00
CA ILE A 95 0.48 -3.32 1.43
C ILE A 95 -0.43 -2.41 0.59
N LEU A 96 -0.79 -1.24 1.12
CA LEU A 96 -1.64 -0.28 0.41
C LEU A 96 -0.96 0.28 -0.85
N LEU A 97 0.36 0.54 -0.80
CA LEU A 97 1.17 0.95 -1.95
C LEU A 97 1.17 -0.11 -3.06
N ILE A 98 1.37 -1.38 -2.70
CA ILE A 98 1.32 -2.50 -3.65
C ILE A 98 -0.07 -2.56 -4.31
N TRP A 99 -1.10 -2.40 -3.53
CA TRP A 99 -2.49 -2.42 -4.03
C TRP A 99 -2.78 -1.22 -4.94
N LEU A 100 -2.37 -0.03 -4.53
CA LEU A 100 -2.50 1.19 -5.32
C LEU A 100 -1.78 1.03 -6.67
N PHE A 101 -0.52 0.58 -6.66
CA PHE A 101 0.26 0.38 -7.88
C PHE A 101 -0.43 -0.59 -8.83
N GLY A 102 -0.87 -1.76 -8.36
CA GLY A 102 -1.62 -2.71 -9.18
C GLY A 102 -2.96 -2.17 -9.69
N SER A 103 -3.63 -1.30 -8.91
CA SER A 103 -4.88 -0.65 -9.32
C SER A 103 -4.68 0.38 -10.43
N LEU A 104 -3.60 1.17 -10.35
CA LEU A 104 -3.26 2.22 -11.32
C LEU A 104 -2.88 1.65 -12.70
N LEU A 105 -2.37 0.43 -12.76
CA LEU A 105 -2.05 -0.26 -14.02
C LEU A 105 -3.29 -0.75 -14.79
N LYS A 106 -4.47 -0.76 -14.16
CA LYS A 106 -5.73 -1.14 -14.81
C LYS A 106 -6.46 0.08 -15.35
N SER A 107 -7.40 -0.14 -16.29
CA SER A 107 -8.23 0.93 -16.86
C SER A 107 -8.96 1.74 -15.78
N THR A 108 -9.07 3.05 -15.97
CA THR A 108 -9.73 3.97 -15.03
C THR A 108 -11.25 3.83 -15.09
N GLN A 109 -11.83 3.33 -14.00
CA GLN A 109 -13.27 3.35 -13.73
C GLN A 109 -13.54 4.27 -12.54
N ILE A 110 -14.70 4.90 -12.47
CA ILE A 110 -15.05 5.87 -11.41
C ILE A 110 -14.86 5.25 -10.01
N LEU A 111 -15.40 4.04 -9.78
CA LEU A 111 -15.27 3.34 -8.50
C LEU A 111 -13.81 3.11 -8.13
N ARG A 112 -12.98 2.73 -9.10
CA ARG A 112 -11.54 2.52 -8.88
C ARG A 112 -10.83 3.83 -8.57
N THR A 113 -11.20 4.92 -9.20
CA THR A 113 -10.64 6.25 -8.88
C THR A 113 -10.95 6.64 -7.43
N ILE A 114 -12.17 6.42 -6.96
CA ILE A 114 -12.56 6.66 -5.56
C ILE A 114 -11.72 5.79 -4.60
N LEU A 115 -11.58 4.50 -4.89
CA LEU A 115 -10.73 3.60 -4.09
C LEU A 115 -9.27 4.05 -4.06
N ASN A 116 -8.73 4.49 -5.20
CA ASN A 116 -7.35 4.99 -5.27
C ASN A 116 -7.18 6.28 -4.46
N ILE A 117 -8.17 7.18 -4.43
CA ILE A 117 -8.14 8.37 -3.58
C ILE A 117 -8.08 7.97 -2.10
N LEU A 118 -8.92 7.03 -1.67
CA LEU A 118 -8.90 6.52 -0.30
C LEU A 118 -7.54 5.90 0.06
N LEU A 119 -6.96 5.10 -0.84
CA LEU A 119 -5.63 4.51 -0.65
C LEU A 119 -4.56 5.61 -0.50
N VAL A 120 -4.57 6.65 -1.35
CA VAL A 120 -3.64 7.77 -1.29
C VAL A 120 -3.73 8.49 0.06
N ILE A 121 -4.94 8.77 0.56
CA ILE A 121 -5.17 9.41 1.87
C ILE A 121 -4.60 8.55 3.00
N CYS A 122 -4.85 7.24 2.98
CA CYS A 122 -4.35 6.31 3.99
C CYS A 122 -2.81 6.21 3.98
N ILE A 123 -2.21 6.11 2.79
CA ILE A 123 -0.75 6.01 2.63
C ILE A 123 -0.06 7.30 3.09
N ALA A 124 -0.56 8.47 2.66
CA ALA A 124 -0.01 9.77 3.03
C ALA A 124 -0.08 10.02 4.55
N GLY A 125 -1.14 9.52 5.22
CA GLY A 125 -1.29 9.64 6.68
C GLY A 125 -0.58 8.56 7.50
N SER A 126 0.26 7.72 6.89
CA SER A 126 0.94 6.63 7.59
C SER A 126 2.33 7.01 8.08
N ASN A 127 3.23 7.36 7.18
CA ASN A 127 4.58 7.84 7.49
C ASN A 127 5.19 8.58 6.30
N GLU A 128 6.28 9.31 6.55
CA GLU A 128 6.94 10.17 5.57
C GLU A 128 7.58 9.36 4.44
N ILE A 129 8.15 8.19 4.74
CA ILE A 129 8.81 7.30 3.75
C ILE A 129 7.77 6.78 2.76
N SER A 130 6.63 6.30 3.25
CA SER A 130 5.54 5.83 2.38
C SER A 130 4.99 6.94 1.50
N THR A 131 4.96 8.16 2.00
CA THR A 131 4.55 9.35 1.26
C THR A 131 5.52 9.66 0.11
N VAL A 132 6.84 9.60 0.36
CA VAL A 132 7.84 9.78 -0.70
C VAL A 132 7.70 8.70 -1.77
N ILE A 133 7.55 7.43 -1.37
CA ILE A 133 7.36 6.32 -2.31
C ILE A 133 6.06 6.51 -3.11
N LEU A 134 4.99 7.00 -2.47
CA LEU A 134 3.74 7.33 -3.15
C LEU A 134 3.96 8.35 -4.27
N PHE A 135 4.65 9.47 -3.98
CA PHE A 135 4.96 10.48 -5.00
C PHE A 135 5.80 9.91 -6.14
N CYS A 136 6.83 9.13 -5.84
CA CYS A 136 7.64 8.46 -6.86
C CYS A 136 6.79 7.52 -7.73
N THR A 137 5.90 6.75 -7.12
CA THR A 137 4.99 5.83 -7.83
C THR A 137 4.05 6.58 -8.76
N LEU A 138 3.42 7.64 -8.27
CA LEU A 138 2.53 8.48 -9.07
C LEU A 138 3.28 9.19 -10.21
N ALA A 139 4.51 9.67 -9.97
CA ALA A 139 5.36 10.28 -10.99
C ALA A 139 5.69 9.28 -12.10
N PHE A 140 6.15 8.09 -11.72
CA PHE A 140 6.51 7.04 -12.66
C PHE A 140 5.34 6.69 -13.59
N ILE A 141 4.15 6.44 -13.04
CA ILE A 141 2.96 6.08 -13.81
C ILE A 141 2.51 7.24 -14.72
N ASN A 142 2.61 8.49 -14.24
CA ASN A 142 2.29 9.65 -15.09
C ASN A 142 3.25 9.80 -16.26
N ILE A 143 4.55 9.58 -16.05
CA ILE A 143 5.55 9.63 -17.11
C ILE A 143 5.28 8.53 -18.14
N GLU A 144 5.06 7.29 -17.67
CA GLU A 144 4.74 6.17 -18.54
C GLU A 144 3.48 6.43 -19.38
N TRP A 145 2.41 6.92 -18.75
CA TRP A 145 1.18 7.29 -19.45
C TRP A 145 1.42 8.34 -20.52
N ARG A 146 2.20 9.38 -20.23
CA ARG A 146 2.53 10.43 -21.20
C ARG A 146 3.31 9.93 -22.40
N LEU A 147 4.22 8.99 -22.18
CA LEU A 147 5.00 8.37 -23.26
C LEU A 147 4.12 7.53 -24.17
N GLN A 148 3.14 6.81 -23.61
CA GLN A 148 2.24 5.96 -24.37
C GLN A 148 1.10 6.72 -25.10
N HIS A 149 0.65 7.87 -24.58
CA HIS A 149 -0.55 8.59 -25.05
C HIS A 149 -0.26 9.99 -25.59
N ASN A 150 0.79 10.14 -26.42
CA ASN A 150 1.11 11.38 -27.11
C ASN A 150 1.13 12.63 -26.21
N LYS A 151 1.78 12.54 -25.06
CA LYS A 151 1.98 13.64 -24.10
C LYS A 151 0.70 14.17 -23.42
N LYS A 152 -0.44 13.51 -23.52
CA LYS A 152 -1.66 13.89 -22.81
C LYS A 152 -1.59 13.48 -21.34
N TRP A 153 -2.00 14.37 -20.44
CA TRP A 153 -2.12 14.07 -19.02
C TRP A 153 -3.41 13.32 -18.72
N ASN A 154 -3.34 12.30 -17.85
CA ASN A 154 -4.54 11.65 -17.34
C ASN A 154 -5.10 12.45 -16.16
N ARG A 155 -6.34 12.96 -16.29
CA ARG A 155 -6.99 13.76 -15.26
C ARG A 155 -7.12 13.05 -13.92
N SER A 156 -7.37 11.73 -13.95
CA SER A 156 -7.45 10.92 -12.72
C SER A 156 -6.11 10.88 -11.97
N PHE A 157 -4.99 10.80 -12.68
CA PHE A 157 -3.67 10.79 -12.04
C PHE A 157 -3.29 12.16 -11.48
N LEU A 158 -3.65 13.25 -12.19
CA LEU A 158 -3.46 14.61 -11.67
C LEU A 158 -4.26 14.83 -10.38
N LEU A 159 -5.49 14.33 -10.33
CA LEU A 159 -6.33 14.41 -9.13
C LEU A 159 -5.67 13.67 -7.95
N LEU A 160 -5.10 12.48 -8.16
CA LEU A 160 -4.38 11.75 -7.12
C LEU A 160 -3.15 12.52 -6.61
N TRP A 161 -2.44 13.22 -7.48
CA TRP A 161 -1.33 14.11 -7.11
C TRP A 161 -1.79 15.27 -6.21
N VAL A 162 -2.89 15.93 -6.58
CA VAL A 162 -3.45 17.01 -5.78
C VAL A 162 -3.87 16.50 -4.41
N VAL A 163 -4.55 15.37 -4.35
CA VAL A 163 -4.95 14.76 -3.08
C VAL A 163 -3.72 14.40 -2.23
N ALA A 164 -2.70 13.78 -2.81
CA ALA A 164 -1.46 13.46 -2.11
C ALA A 164 -0.79 14.73 -1.55
N ALA A 165 -0.70 15.80 -2.34
CA ALA A 165 -0.12 17.07 -1.90
C ALA A 165 -0.91 17.73 -0.77
N ILE A 166 -2.24 17.74 -0.84
CA ILE A 166 -3.09 18.25 0.24
C ILE A 166 -2.88 17.44 1.52
N CYS A 167 -2.88 16.11 1.42
CA CYS A 167 -2.67 15.25 2.59
C CYS A 167 -1.30 15.48 3.22
N THR A 168 -0.24 15.71 2.44
CA THR A 168 1.09 16.01 2.99
C THR A 168 1.15 17.35 3.69
N LEU A 169 0.45 18.38 3.18
CA LEU A 169 0.37 19.69 3.85
C LEU A 169 -0.36 19.61 5.20
N ILE A 170 -1.28 18.67 5.38
CA ILE A 170 -1.98 18.45 6.66
C ILE A 170 -1.08 17.72 7.66
N VAL A 171 -0.11 16.95 7.16
CA VAL A 171 0.80 16.11 7.97
C VAL A 171 2.00 16.91 8.49
N VAL A 172 2.42 17.95 7.78
CA VAL A 172 3.50 18.87 8.17
C VAL A 172 2.98 19.94 9.13
#